data_3c6ae6d174cba4b2471b449692ebd090
#
_entry.id   3c6ae6d174cba4b2471b449692ebd090
#
_cell.length_a   1.000
_cell.length_b   1.000
_cell.length_c   1.000
_cell.angle_alpha   90.00
_cell.angle_beta   90.00
_cell.angle_gamma   90.00
#
_symmetry.space_group_name_H-M   'P 1'
#
loop_
_entity.id
_entity.type
_entity.pdbx_description
1 polymer ?
#
loop_
_entity_poly.entity_id
_entity_poly.type
_entity_poly.pdbx_seq_one_letter_code
_entity_poly.pdbx_strand_id
1 'polypeptide(L)'
;MKTRRNDRLSARQLGALALTAAGLPCFRLCCRVSWPWVLLGSLGAALTLSLLTGLAERRQRAGAQTGGAFLLLPILLFGALYAAWESSFAFPETAGNLLTAAYVLGLSAAAARTGPAAAGRCAGILLWITGALYGTVLLFSLPQLRLEWLHPVGSALDAVKVWAALLPPGAALLLAGRLGEDQRLPHWPWWTAAGIAAAASAVTGGILSPALAREPEAFRTLARGVSVLGVIRRFEALVNGALLMSGFCLCTLLLSAALELWTARLNPKRDKNRPRKKV
;
A
#
# COMPACT_ATOMS: atom_id res chain seq x y z
N MET A 1 28.82 -20.18 8.19
CA MET A 1 27.35 -20.01 8.08
C MET A 1 26.91 -18.82 8.95
N LYS A 2 27.35 -17.60 8.59
CA LYS A 2 27.23 -16.35 9.39
C LYS A 2 26.23 -15.32 8.81
N THR A 3 25.35 -15.73 7.87
CA THR A 3 24.51 -14.85 7.05
C THR A 3 23.13 -14.51 7.62
N ARG A 4 22.77 -15.01 8.80
CA ARG A 4 21.39 -14.89 9.35
C ARG A 4 21.06 -13.59 10.09
N ARG A 5 21.99 -12.67 10.29
CA ARG A 5 21.74 -11.44 11.07
C ARG A 5 21.19 -10.28 10.22
N ASN A 6 21.35 -10.34 8.87
CA ASN A 6 20.95 -9.27 7.95
C ASN A 6 19.55 -9.43 7.33
N ASP A 7 18.80 -10.48 7.69
CA ASP A 7 17.52 -10.82 7.02
C ASP A 7 16.29 -10.22 7.71
N ARG A 8 16.48 -9.38 8.73
CA ARG A 8 15.35 -8.79 9.48
C ARG A 8 15.16 -7.33 9.11
N LEU A 9 13.90 -6.96 8.88
CA LEU A 9 13.50 -5.60 8.57
C LEU A 9 13.50 -4.72 9.82
N SER A 10 14.02 -3.49 9.69
CA SER A 10 13.81 -2.46 10.71
C SER A 10 12.37 -1.91 10.65
N ALA A 11 11.90 -1.33 11.76
CA ALA A 11 10.58 -0.70 11.81
C ALA A 11 10.40 0.40 10.74
N ARG A 12 11.49 1.13 10.41
CA ARG A 12 11.49 2.13 9.33
C ARG A 12 11.29 1.51 7.96
N GLN A 13 11.98 0.39 7.67
CA GLN A 13 11.85 -0.31 6.38
C GLN A 13 10.47 -0.94 6.21
N LEU A 14 9.90 -1.50 7.29
CA LEU A 14 8.52 -1.99 7.28
C LEU A 14 7.53 -0.86 7.03
N GLY A 15 7.73 0.28 7.71
CA GLY A 15 6.89 1.45 7.52
C GLY A 15 6.98 2.01 6.10
N ALA A 16 8.18 2.10 5.52
CA ALA A 16 8.39 2.53 4.15
C ALA A 16 7.72 1.58 3.14
N LEU A 17 7.84 0.26 3.35
CA LEU A 17 7.21 -0.74 2.50
C LEU A 17 5.68 -0.62 2.54
N ALA A 18 5.12 -0.48 3.75
CA ALA A 18 3.68 -0.33 3.92
C ALA A 18 3.14 0.96 3.30
N LEU A 19 3.85 2.08 3.47
CA LEU A 19 3.43 3.36 2.91
C LEU A 19 3.54 3.37 1.38
N THR A 20 4.62 2.82 0.81
CA THR A 20 4.76 2.68 -0.65
C THR A 20 3.65 1.77 -1.20
N ALA A 21 3.36 0.66 -0.52
CA ALA A 21 2.29 -0.26 -0.88
C ALA A 21 0.89 0.41 -0.82
N ALA A 22 0.67 1.29 0.16
CA ALA A 22 -0.58 2.06 0.29
C ALA A 22 -0.75 3.10 -0.83
N GLY A 23 0.31 3.46 -1.56
CA GLY A 23 0.23 4.39 -2.70
C GLY A 23 -0.77 3.92 -3.77
N LEU A 24 -0.78 2.63 -4.11
CA LEU A 24 -1.74 2.12 -5.09
C LEU A 24 -3.21 2.36 -4.67
N PRO A 25 -3.71 1.92 -3.51
CA PRO A 25 -5.07 2.21 -3.10
C PRO A 25 -5.33 3.71 -2.90
N CYS A 26 -4.37 4.48 -2.38
CA CYS A 26 -4.54 5.92 -2.18
C CYS A 26 -4.79 6.67 -3.50
N PHE A 27 -3.95 6.47 -4.50
CA PHE A 27 -3.99 7.24 -5.74
C PHE A 27 -4.90 6.63 -6.82
N ARG A 28 -5.21 5.34 -6.73
CA ARG A 28 -6.08 4.70 -7.70
C ARG A 28 -7.53 4.54 -7.23
N LEU A 29 -7.75 4.15 -5.99
CA LEU A 29 -9.08 3.89 -5.47
C LEU A 29 -9.67 5.09 -4.72
N CYS A 30 -8.90 5.70 -3.82
CA CYS A 30 -9.41 6.81 -3.01
C CYS A 30 -9.70 8.06 -3.85
N CYS A 31 -8.92 8.33 -4.91
CA CYS A 31 -9.16 9.49 -5.77
C CYS A 31 -10.49 9.46 -6.54
N ARG A 32 -11.16 8.31 -6.61
CA ARG A 32 -12.49 8.15 -7.22
C ARG A 32 -13.65 8.49 -6.28
N VAL A 33 -13.33 8.71 -5.02
CA VAL A 33 -14.30 8.95 -3.95
C VAL A 33 -14.16 10.38 -3.49
N SER A 34 -15.28 11.04 -3.18
CA SER A 34 -15.28 12.40 -2.66
C SER A 34 -14.52 12.48 -1.34
N TRP A 35 -13.72 13.53 -1.16
CA TRP A 35 -12.78 13.71 -0.07
C TRP A 35 -13.35 13.50 1.35
N PRO A 36 -14.60 13.89 1.70
CA PRO A 36 -15.10 13.66 3.06
C PRO A 36 -15.26 12.17 3.37
N TRP A 37 -15.71 11.39 2.39
CA TRP A 37 -15.83 9.93 2.55
C TRP A 37 -14.47 9.25 2.57
N VAL A 38 -13.49 9.78 1.81
CA VAL A 38 -12.11 9.30 1.88
C VAL A 38 -11.51 9.61 3.25
N LEU A 39 -11.73 10.81 3.79
CA LEU A 39 -11.26 11.18 5.12
C LEU A 39 -11.84 10.24 6.19
N LEU A 40 -13.16 10.03 6.18
CA LEU A 40 -13.81 9.13 7.14
C LEU A 40 -13.32 7.68 7.00
N GLY A 41 -13.29 7.16 5.79
CA GLY A 41 -12.86 5.78 5.51
C GLY A 41 -11.40 5.54 5.84
N SER A 42 -10.52 6.47 5.50
CA SER A 42 -9.08 6.37 5.76
C SER A 42 -8.73 6.55 7.23
N LEU A 43 -9.39 7.45 7.96
CA LEU A 43 -9.28 7.56 9.42
C LEU A 43 -9.78 6.28 10.10
N GLY A 44 -10.92 5.74 9.65
CA GLY A 44 -11.42 4.46 10.13
C GLY A 44 -10.43 3.32 9.90
N ALA A 45 -9.80 3.24 8.73
CA ALA A 45 -8.76 2.26 8.43
C ALA A 45 -7.52 2.45 9.34
N ALA A 46 -7.03 3.69 9.49
CA ALA A 46 -5.88 3.99 10.34
C ALA A 46 -6.14 3.61 11.81
N LEU A 47 -7.33 3.91 12.34
CA LEU A 47 -7.73 3.51 13.69
C LEU A 47 -7.79 1.98 13.81
N THR A 48 -8.47 1.30 12.89
CA THR A 48 -8.60 -0.16 12.89
C THR A 48 -7.23 -0.82 12.86
N LEU A 49 -6.35 -0.38 11.96
CA LEU A 49 -5.00 -0.92 11.82
C LEU A 49 -4.14 -0.62 13.05
N SER A 50 -4.26 0.57 13.64
CA SER A 50 -3.56 0.92 14.87
C SER A 50 -3.99 0.06 16.05
N LEU A 51 -5.29 -0.22 16.18
CA LEU A 51 -5.82 -1.13 17.21
C LEU A 51 -5.35 -2.57 16.97
N LEU A 52 -5.41 -3.05 15.72
CA LEU A 52 -4.96 -4.39 15.38
C LEU A 52 -3.44 -4.56 15.60
N THR A 53 -2.62 -3.53 15.31
CA THR A 53 -1.18 -3.56 15.62
C THR A 53 -0.94 -3.67 17.12
N GLY A 54 -1.63 -2.88 17.93
CA GLY A 54 -1.53 -2.96 19.40
C GLY A 54 -1.97 -4.31 19.95
N LEU A 55 -3.04 -4.90 19.42
CA LEU A 55 -3.50 -6.24 19.80
C LEU A 55 -2.52 -7.33 19.37
N ALA A 56 -1.95 -7.22 18.17
CA ALA A 56 -0.94 -8.17 17.67
C ALA A 56 0.32 -8.14 18.54
N GLU A 57 0.80 -6.96 18.93
CA GLU A 57 1.93 -6.83 19.85
C GLU A 57 1.65 -7.45 21.22
N ARG A 58 0.46 -7.22 21.79
CA ARG A 58 0.04 -7.83 23.07
C ARG A 58 0.01 -9.36 22.98
N ARG A 59 -0.56 -9.92 21.91
CA ARG A 59 -0.61 -11.37 21.68
C ARG A 59 0.79 -11.97 21.49
N GLN A 60 1.67 -11.29 20.78
CA GLN A 60 3.06 -11.74 20.63
C GLN A 60 3.80 -11.78 21.96
N ARG A 61 3.60 -10.78 22.82
CA ARG A 61 4.17 -10.77 24.20
C ARG A 61 3.61 -11.90 25.06
N ALA A 62 2.32 -12.22 24.90
CA ALA A 62 1.67 -13.33 25.61
C ALA A 62 2.06 -14.72 25.09
N GLY A 63 2.86 -14.81 24.02
CA GLY A 63 3.29 -16.09 23.45
C GLY A 63 2.19 -16.89 22.77
N ALA A 64 1.06 -16.27 22.45
CA ALA A 64 -0.08 -16.93 21.84
C ALA A 64 0.27 -17.40 20.41
N GLN A 65 0.07 -18.70 20.15
CA GLN A 65 0.25 -19.28 18.83
C GLN A 65 -0.86 -18.81 17.88
N THR A 66 -0.49 -18.39 16.68
CA THR A 66 -1.42 -17.85 15.68
C THR A 66 -1.99 -18.95 14.77
N GLY A 67 -2.49 -20.05 15.33
CA GLY A 67 -3.07 -21.13 14.52
C GLY A 67 -4.18 -20.69 13.56
N GLY A 68 -4.97 -19.69 13.96
CA GLY A 68 -6.03 -19.11 13.11
C GLY A 68 -5.55 -18.20 11.98
N ALA A 69 -4.31 -17.71 12.01
CA ALA A 69 -3.81 -16.80 10.98
C ALA A 69 -3.71 -17.44 9.59
N PHE A 70 -3.67 -18.76 9.51
CA PHE A 70 -3.66 -19.48 8.23
C PHE A 70 -4.93 -19.22 7.38
N LEU A 71 -6.06 -18.95 8.02
CA LEU A 71 -7.30 -18.60 7.33
C LEU A 71 -7.19 -17.30 6.53
N LEU A 72 -6.18 -16.47 6.83
CA LEU A 72 -5.90 -15.25 6.07
C LEU A 72 -5.12 -15.52 4.76
N LEU A 73 -4.58 -16.71 4.56
CA LEU A 73 -3.78 -17.04 3.37
C LEU A 73 -4.54 -16.80 2.06
N PRO A 74 -5.78 -17.29 1.86
CA PRO A 74 -6.52 -17.03 0.63
C PRO A 74 -6.81 -15.53 0.44
N ILE A 75 -7.05 -14.79 1.52
CA ILE A 75 -7.30 -13.35 1.47
C ILE A 75 -6.04 -12.60 0.99
N LEU A 76 -4.85 -13.01 1.48
CA LEU A 76 -3.57 -12.42 1.06
C LEU A 76 -3.26 -12.72 -0.40
N LEU A 77 -3.49 -13.96 -0.84
CA LEU A 77 -3.28 -14.37 -2.23
C LEU A 77 -4.25 -13.65 -3.18
N PHE A 78 -5.53 -13.58 -2.81
CA PHE A 78 -6.51 -12.82 -3.58
C PHE A 78 -6.17 -11.33 -3.62
N GLY A 79 -5.74 -10.76 -2.50
CA GLY A 79 -5.28 -9.37 -2.42
C GLY A 79 -4.07 -9.12 -3.33
N ALA A 80 -3.11 -10.05 -3.41
CA ALA A 80 -1.96 -9.95 -4.31
C ALA A 80 -2.37 -10.01 -5.79
N LEU A 81 -3.27 -10.92 -6.14
CA LEU A 81 -3.83 -11.01 -7.49
C LEU A 81 -4.59 -9.73 -7.86
N TYR A 82 -5.42 -9.22 -6.96
CA TYR A 82 -6.13 -7.98 -7.16
C TYR A 82 -5.19 -6.77 -7.31
N ALA A 83 -4.16 -6.67 -6.48
CA ALA A 83 -3.15 -5.60 -6.57
C ALA A 83 -2.36 -5.67 -7.88
N ALA A 84 -2.00 -6.86 -8.36
CA ALA A 84 -1.35 -7.05 -9.64
C ALA A 84 -2.27 -6.64 -10.80
N TRP A 85 -3.54 -7.01 -10.73
CA TRP A 85 -4.56 -6.62 -11.70
C TRP A 85 -4.76 -5.10 -11.73
N GLU A 86 -4.95 -4.44 -10.57
CA GLU A 86 -5.07 -2.99 -10.50
C GLU A 86 -3.82 -2.25 -11.02
N SER A 87 -2.62 -2.82 -10.77
CA SER A 87 -1.37 -2.26 -11.27
C SER A 87 -1.24 -2.32 -12.79
N SER A 88 -1.88 -3.31 -13.42
CA SER A 88 -1.81 -3.50 -14.87
C SER A 88 -2.48 -2.38 -15.67
N PHE A 89 -3.47 -1.72 -15.07
CA PHE A 89 -4.12 -0.56 -15.67
C PHE A 89 -3.25 0.70 -15.71
N ALA A 90 -2.05 0.67 -15.11
CA ALA A 90 -1.07 1.74 -15.30
C ALA A 90 -0.65 1.89 -16.78
N PHE A 91 -0.76 0.82 -17.59
CA PHE A 91 -0.44 0.81 -19.01
C PHE A 91 -1.57 0.23 -19.86
N PRO A 92 -2.72 0.93 -20.00
CA PRO A 92 -3.89 0.38 -20.67
C PRO A 92 -3.72 0.16 -22.19
N GLU A 93 -2.74 0.82 -22.80
CA GLU A 93 -2.48 0.73 -24.24
C GLU A 93 -1.64 -0.50 -24.65
N THR A 94 -1.04 -1.17 -23.69
CA THR A 94 -0.28 -2.39 -23.96
C THR A 94 -1.23 -3.58 -24.05
N ALA A 95 -1.12 -4.37 -25.08
CA ALA A 95 -2.01 -5.50 -25.47
C ALA A 95 -2.16 -6.63 -24.44
N GLY A 96 -2.07 -6.37 -23.17
CA GLY A 96 -2.19 -7.39 -22.16
C GLY A 96 -2.15 -6.90 -20.74
N ASN A 97 -3.25 -6.33 -20.24
CA ASN A 97 -3.41 -6.14 -18.81
C ASN A 97 -3.07 -7.43 -18.04
N LEU A 98 -3.42 -8.59 -18.62
CA LEU A 98 -3.09 -9.89 -18.06
C LEU A 98 -1.57 -10.15 -18.03
N LEU A 99 -0.85 -9.81 -19.09
CA LEU A 99 0.60 -9.98 -19.17
C LEU A 99 1.31 -9.08 -18.15
N THR A 100 0.91 -7.82 -18.06
CA THR A 100 1.46 -6.87 -17.09
C THR A 100 1.16 -7.32 -15.65
N ALA A 101 -0.05 -7.78 -15.38
CA ALA A 101 -0.41 -8.35 -14.07
C ALA A 101 0.43 -9.59 -13.74
N ALA A 102 0.63 -10.49 -14.72
CA ALA A 102 1.47 -11.67 -14.55
C ALA A 102 2.95 -11.30 -14.29
N TYR A 103 3.46 -10.28 -14.98
CA TYR A 103 4.80 -9.75 -14.74
C TYR A 103 4.97 -9.20 -13.34
N VAL A 104 4.05 -8.32 -12.90
CA VAL A 104 4.07 -7.76 -11.54
C VAL A 104 4.02 -8.88 -10.51
N LEU A 105 3.13 -9.86 -10.69
CA LEU A 105 2.98 -10.98 -9.77
C LEU A 105 4.24 -11.87 -9.74
N GLY A 106 4.81 -12.19 -10.90
CA GLY A 106 6.03 -13.00 -11.03
C GLY A 106 7.25 -12.34 -10.38
N LEU A 107 7.47 -11.05 -10.67
CA LEU A 107 8.55 -10.27 -10.05
C LEU A 107 8.35 -10.13 -8.54
N SER A 108 7.12 -9.90 -8.09
CA SER A 108 6.79 -9.81 -6.67
C SER A 108 6.99 -11.15 -5.94
N ALA A 109 6.66 -12.26 -6.59
CA ALA A 109 6.91 -13.60 -6.05
C ALA A 109 8.43 -13.89 -5.96
N ALA A 110 9.21 -13.50 -6.96
CA ALA A 110 10.66 -13.60 -6.92
C ALA A 110 11.24 -12.74 -5.78
N ALA A 111 10.79 -11.48 -5.65
CA ALA A 111 11.21 -10.58 -4.58
C ALA A 111 10.83 -11.11 -3.19
N ALA A 112 9.62 -11.69 -3.04
CA ALA A 112 9.19 -12.30 -1.78
C ALA A 112 10.06 -13.51 -1.39
N ARG A 113 10.58 -14.27 -2.36
CA ARG A 113 11.49 -15.41 -2.13
C ARG A 113 12.91 -14.98 -1.77
N THR A 114 13.40 -13.85 -2.29
CA THR A 114 14.76 -13.35 -1.97
C THR A 114 14.89 -12.86 -0.54
N GLY A 115 13.76 -12.59 0.11
CA GLY A 115 13.66 -12.22 1.50
C GLY A 115 13.17 -10.80 1.73
N PRO A 116 12.50 -10.60 2.85
CA PRO A 116 11.82 -9.32 3.15
C PRO A 116 12.78 -8.15 3.35
N ALA A 117 14.03 -8.40 3.76
CA ALA A 117 15.02 -7.35 3.99
C ALA A 117 15.43 -6.64 2.70
N ALA A 118 15.52 -7.35 1.58
CA ALA A 118 15.81 -6.77 0.28
C ALA A 118 14.64 -5.88 -0.18
N ALA A 119 13.41 -6.40 -0.08
CA ALA A 119 12.19 -5.65 -0.40
C ALA A 119 12.06 -4.36 0.44
N GLY A 120 12.37 -4.43 1.75
CA GLY A 120 12.31 -3.28 2.64
C GLY A 120 13.35 -2.20 2.33
N ARG A 121 14.56 -2.56 1.90
CA ARG A 121 15.58 -1.60 1.45
C ARG A 121 15.16 -0.91 0.16
N CYS A 122 14.67 -1.67 -0.82
CA CYS A 122 14.13 -1.12 -2.07
C CYS A 122 12.94 -0.21 -1.81
N ALA A 123 12.04 -0.59 -0.92
CA ALA A 123 10.86 0.21 -0.59
C ALA A 123 11.23 1.58 0.02
N GLY A 124 12.32 1.67 0.77
CA GLY A 124 12.81 2.95 1.28
C GLY A 124 13.19 3.92 0.16
N ILE A 125 13.83 3.45 -0.89
CA ILE A 125 14.18 4.25 -2.07
C ILE A 125 12.92 4.56 -2.89
N LEU A 126 12.08 3.55 -3.13
CA LEU A 126 10.85 3.69 -3.89
C LEU A 126 9.88 4.68 -3.24
N LEU A 127 9.82 4.74 -1.91
CA LEU A 127 9.00 5.69 -1.18
C LEU A 127 9.36 7.15 -1.53
N TRP A 128 10.67 7.47 -1.59
CA TRP A 128 11.11 8.80 -1.98
C TRP A 128 10.77 9.11 -3.43
N ILE A 129 10.99 8.16 -4.35
CA ILE A 129 10.70 8.36 -5.77
C ILE A 129 9.18 8.51 -5.98
N THR A 130 8.37 7.59 -5.48
CA THR A 130 6.91 7.64 -5.65
C THR A 130 6.32 8.83 -4.91
N GLY A 131 6.81 9.13 -3.71
CA GLY A 131 6.38 10.29 -2.93
C GLY A 131 6.69 11.62 -3.63
N ALA A 132 7.88 11.76 -4.22
CA ALA A 132 8.23 12.92 -5.01
C ALA A 132 7.33 13.06 -6.24
N LEU A 133 7.08 11.97 -6.98
CA LEU A 133 6.23 12.00 -8.17
C LEU A 133 4.78 12.35 -7.84
N TYR A 134 4.18 11.71 -6.84
CA TYR A 134 2.83 12.03 -6.41
C TYR A 134 2.73 13.43 -5.81
N GLY A 135 3.71 13.81 -4.98
CA GLY A 135 3.79 15.14 -4.39
C GLY A 135 3.89 16.23 -5.44
N THR A 136 4.69 16.03 -6.49
CA THR A 136 4.80 16.97 -7.62
C THR A 136 3.45 17.16 -8.31
N VAL A 137 2.73 16.08 -8.64
CA VAL A 137 1.40 16.21 -9.24
C VAL A 137 0.47 17.02 -8.35
N LEU A 138 0.39 16.67 -7.07
CA LEU A 138 -0.50 17.36 -6.15
C LEU A 138 -0.12 18.86 -6.02
N LEU A 139 1.16 19.19 -5.86
CA LEU A 139 1.63 20.56 -5.68
C LEU A 139 1.39 21.42 -6.92
N PHE A 140 1.73 20.92 -8.12
CA PHE A 140 1.54 21.68 -9.36
C PHE A 140 0.07 21.78 -9.77
N SER A 141 -0.78 20.96 -9.21
CA SER A 141 -2.23 21.01 -9.42
C SER A 141 -2.93 22.00 -8.49
N LEU A 142 -2.34 22.35 -7.34
CA LEU A 142 -2.97 23.25 -6.35
C LEU A 142 -3.47 24.60 -6.91
N PRO A 143 -2.74 25.30 -7.83
CA PRO A 143 -3.23 26.56 -8.38
C PRO A 143 -4.52 26.46 -9.19
N GLN A 144 -4.88 25.25 -9.63
CA GLN A 144 -6.09 25.00 -10.42
C GLN A 144 -7.27 24.56 -9.55
N LEU A 145 -7.09 24.45 -8.22
CA LEU A 145 -8.10 23.98 -7.29
C LEU A 145 -9.29 24.94 -7.22
N ARG A 146 -10.48 24.42 -7.49
CA ARG A 146 -11.75 25.13 -7.38
C ARG A 146 -12.50 24.66 -6.15
N LEU A 147 -12.63 25.50 -5.16
CA LEU A 147 -13.31 25.19 -3.90
C LEU A 147 -14.79 24.83 -4.12
N GLU A 148 -15.40 25.39 -5.18
CA GLU A 148 -16.79 25.12 -5.57
C GLU A 148 -17.01 23.63 -5.91
N TRP A 149 -15.99 22.90 -6.34
CA TRP A 149 -16.08 21.48 -6.71
C TRP A 149 -15.83 20.53 -5.54
N LEU A 150 -15.48 21.05 -4.38
CA LEU A 150 -15.24 20.25 -3.17
C LEU A 150 -16.53 19.79 -2.45
N HIS A 151 -17.68 19.86 -3.12
CA HIS A 151 -18.92 19.38 -2.54
C HIS A 151 -18.90 17.87 -2.30
N PRO A 152 -19.43 17.41 -1.14
CA PRO A 152 -19.54 15.99 -0.86
C PRO A 152 -20.52 15.32 -1.83
N VAL A 153 -20.01 14.39 -2.65
CA VAL A 153 -20.80 13.60 -3.60
C VAL A 153 -20.59 12.13 -3.27
N GLY A 154 -21.66 11.36 -3.15
CA GLY A 154 -21.60 9.94 -2.84
C GLY A 154 -22.37 9.58 -1.57
N SER A 155 -22.05 8.44 -1.01
CA SER A 155 -22.75 7.87 0.16
C SER A 155 -21.74 7.39 1.22
N ALA A 156 -22.24 7.14 2.43
CA ALA A 156 -21.44 6.53 3.49
C ALA A 156 -20.82 5.18 3.11
N LEU A 157 -21.44 4.47 2.13
CA LEU A 157 -20.88 3.23 1.58
C LEU A 157 -19.51 3.45 0.92
N ASP A 158 -19.26 4.63 0.37
CA ASP A 158 -17.98 4.96 -0.25
C ASP A 158 -16.86 5.08 0.80
N ALA A 159 -17.17 5.52 2.03
CA ALA A 159 -16.24 5.47 3.14
C ALA A 159 -15.87 4.02 3.52
N VAL A 160 -16.83 3.10 3.48
CA VAL A 160 -16.58 1.66 3.72
C VAL A 160 -15.69 1.07 2.63
N LYS A 161 -15.88 1.44 1.36
CA LYS A 161 -15.01 1.01 0.25
C LYS A 161 -13.57 1.48 0.44
N VAL A 162 -13.37 2.74 0.85
CA VAL A 162 -12.05 3.30 1.14
C VAL A 162 -11.41 2.58 2.33
N TRP A 163 -12.17 2.37 3.40
CA TRP A 163 -11.72 1.61 4.55
C TRP A 163 -11.25 0.21 4.15
N ALA A 164 -12.05 -0.53 3.37
CA ALA A 164 -11.71 -1.86 2.89
C ALA A 164 -10.49 -1.88 1.95
N ALA A 165 -10.32 -0.85 1.12
CA ALA A 165 -9.20 -0.74 0.19
C ALA A 165 -7.85 -0.50 0.89
N LEU A 166 -7.86 0.16 2.05
CA LEU A 166 -6.65 0.46 2.83
C LEU A 166 -6.29 -0.64 3.85
N LEU A 167 -7.16 -1.63 4.07
CA LEU A 167 -6.89 -2.74 5.00
C LEU A 167 -5.81 -3.72 4.52
N PRO A 168 -5.74 -4.14 3.23
CA PRO A 168 -4.80 -5.17 2.80
C PRO A 168 -3.32 -4.86 3.06
N PRO A 169 -2.79 -3.64 2.79
CA PRO A 169 -1.42 -3.28 3.16
C PRO A 169 -1.15 -3.43 4.64
N GLY A 170 -2.15 -3.07 5.46
CA GLY A 170 -2.05 -3.17 6.91
C GLY A 170 -2.10 -4.58 7.44
N ALA A 171 -3.04 -5.38 6.95
CA ALA A 171 -3.14 -6.79 7.33
C ALA A 171 -1.85 -7.54 6.96
N ALA A 172 -1.29 -7.28 5.78
CA ALA A 172 -0.02 -7.85 5.37
C ALA A 172 1.14 -7.41 6.27
N LEU A 173 1.19 -6.14 6.69
CA LEU A 173 2.21 -5.66 7.61
C LEU A 173 2.10 -6.32 8.99
N LEU A 174 0.88 -6.50 9.51
CA LEU A 174 0.64 -7.19 10.77
C LEU A 174 1.20 -8.61 10.77
N LEU A 175 1.09 -9.29 9.63
CA LEU A 175 1.63 -10.63 9.43
C LEU A 175 3.15 -10.59 9.19
N ALA A 176 3.62 -9.62 8.39
CA ALA A 176 5.04 -9.37 8.13
C ALA A 176 5.79 -8.80 9.35
N GLY A 177 5.11 -8.28 10.34
CA GLY A 177 5.71 -7.81 11.59
C GLY A 177 6.47 -8.91 12.36
N ARG A 178 6.19 -10.18 12.06
CA ARG A 178 7.01 -11.33 12.50
C ARG A 178 8.39 -11.36 11.86
N LEU A 179 8.59 -10.63 10.76
CA LEU A 179 9.86 -10.48 10.04
C LEU A 179 10.74 -9.37 10.65
N GLY A 180 10.16 -8.53 11.51
CA GLY A 180 10.84 -7.37 12.10
C GLY A 180 11.84 -7.72 13.20
N GLU A 181 12.87 -6.87 13.34
CA GLU A 181 13.94 -7.04 14.33
C GLU A 181 13.46 -6.67 15.75
N ASP A 182 12.63 -5.66 15.89
CA ASP A 182 12.24 -5.05 17.18
C ASP A 182 10.87 -5.44 17.69
N GLN A 183 10.13 -6.29 17.01
CA GLN A 183 8.75 -6.69 17.36
C GLN A 183 7.77 -5.49 17.54
N ARG A 184 8.21 -4.27 17.27
CA ARG A 184 7.36 -3.08 17.28
C ARG A 184 6.93 -2.73 15.87
N LEU A 185 5.64 -2.74 15.65
CA LEU A 185 5.05 -2.36 14.36
C LEU A 185 4.88 -0.84 14.30
N PRO A 186 5.31 -0.18 13.24
CA PRO A 186 5.13 1.26 13.13
C PRO A 186 3.65 1.59 12.93
N HIS A 187 3.13 2.54 13.71
CA HIS A 187 1.76 3.06 13.54
C HIS A 187 1.69 4.22 12.55
N TRP A 188 2.79 4.95 12.37
CA TRP A 188 2.84 6.16 11.55
C TRP A 188 2.42 5.96 10.08
N PRO A 189 2.68 4.82 9.40
CA PRO A 189 2.33 4.66 7.99
C PRO A 189 0.83 4.76 7.73
N TRP A 190 0.00 4.33 8.68
CA TRP A 190 -1.45 4.35 8.55
C TRP A 190 -2.01 5.76 8.57
N TRP A 191 -1.54 6.58 9.50
CA TRP A 191 -1.93 7.98 9.62
C TRP A 191 -1.43 8.79 8.46
N THR A 192 -0.20 8.53 7.99
CA THR A 192 0.37 9.17 6.81
C THR A 192 -0.40 8.79 5.55
N ALA A 193 -0.71 7.49 5.37
CA ALA A 193 -1.51 7.03 4.23
C ALA A 193 -2.93 7.65 4.24
N ALA A 194 -3.56 7.78 5.41
CA ALA A 194 -4.86 8.42 5.55
C ALA A 194 -4.80 9.90 5.13
N GLY A 195 -3.79 10.64 5.60
CA GLY A 195 -3.58 12.03 5.21
C GLY A 195 -3.33 12.19 3.71
N ILE A 196 -2.47 11.34 3.11
CA ILE A 196 -2.19 11.34 1.68
C ILE A 196 -3.45 11.02 0.87
N ALA A 197 -4.22 10.01 1.25
CA ALA A 197 -5.45 9.62 0.57
C ALA A 197 -6.47 10.76 0.58
N ALA A 198 -6.69 11.41 1.72
CA ALA A 198 -7.60 12.53 1.86
C ALA A 198 -7.13 13.74 1.02
N ALA A 199 -5.84 14.09 1.09
CA ALA A 199 -5.28 15.20 0.31
C ALA A 199 -5.37 14.93 -1.20
N ALA A 200 -5.00 13.72 -1.64
CA ALA A 200 -5.07 13.33 -3.04
C ALA A 200 -6.52 13.38 -3.58
N SER A 201 -7.47 12.89 -2.79
CA SER A 201 -8.89 12.94 -3.17
C SER A 201 -9.43 14.39 -3.20
N ALA A 202 -9.06 15.22 -2.23
CA ALA A 202 -9.48 16.63 -2.21
C ALA A 202 -8.94 17.39 -3.41
N VAL A 203 -7.64 17.24 -3.73
CA VAL A 203 -7.01 17.90 -4.88
C VAL A 203 -7.62 17.40 -6.18
N THR A 204 -7.78 16.07 -6.33
CA THR A 204 -8.36 15.48 -7.54
C THR A 204 -9.81 15.94 -7.74
N GLY A 205 -10.63 15.90 -6.68
CA GLY A 205 -12.02 16.33 -6.72
C GLY A 205 -12.20 17.83 -6.94
N GLY A 206 -11.29 18.65 -6.40
CA GLY A 206 -11.35 20.11 -6.56
C GLY A 206 -10.82 20.62 -7.90
N ILE A 207 -10.16 19.77 -8.71
CA ILE A 207 -9.63 20.15 -10.01
C ILE A 207 -10.42 19.52 -11.15
N LEU A 208 -10.74 18.25 -11.00
CA LEU A 208 -11.61 17.54 -11.94
C LEU A 208 -13.07 17.79 -11.56
N SER A 209 -13.94 17.91 -12.56
CA SER A 209 -15.38 17.98 -12.28
C SER A 209 -15.83 16.75 -11.50
N PRO A 210 -16.90 16.82 -10.68
CA PRO A 210 -17.38 15.68 -9.90
C PRO A 210 -17.66 14.41 -10.72
N ALA A 211 -17.95 14.54 -12.02
CA ALA A 211 -18.10 13.44 -12.93
C ALA A 211 -16.75 12.78 -13.28
N LEU A 212 -15.77 13.58 -13.69
CA LEU A 212 -14.42 13.12 -14.05
C LEU A 212 -13.64 12.57 -12.85
N ALA A 213 -13.87 13.12 -11.66
CA ALA A 213 -13.23 12.62 -10.44
C ALA A 213 -13.65 11.19 -10.06
N ARG A 214 -14.79 10.70 -10.60
CA ARG A 214 -15.27 9.32 -10.37
C ARG A 214 -14.73 8.30 -11.37
N GLU A 215 -14.07 8.76 -12.41
CA GLU A 215 -13.49 7.85 -13.41
C GLU A 215 -12.38 6.97 -12.81
N PRO A 216 -12.21 5.77 -13.34
CA PRO A 216 -11.17 4.84 -12.91
C PRO A 216 -9.75 5.42 -12.92
N GLU A 217 -9.51 6.42 -13.73
CA GLU A 217 -8.21 7.02 -13.97
C GLU A 217 -8.11 8.49 -13.55
N ALA A 218 -8.96 8.92 -12.61
CA ALA A 218 -9.04 10.33 -12.20
C ALA A 218 -7.67 10.94 -11.86
N PHE A 219 -6.84 10.28 -11.07
CA PHE A 219 -5.51 10.78 -10.72
C PHE A 219 -4.55 10.83 -11.94
N ARG A 220 -4.66 9.89 -12.86
CA ARG A 220 -3.91 9.90 -14.12
C ARG A 220 -4.36 11.05 -15.01
N THR A 221 -5.66 11.29 -15.11
CA THR A 221 -6.23 12.44 -15.84
C THR A 221 -5.73 13.76 -15.25
N LEU A 222 -5.65 13.86 -13.92
CA LEU A 222 -5.02 14.99 -13.24
C LEU A 222 -3.56 15.14 -13.67
N ALA A 223 -2.79 14.05 -13.67
CA ALA A 223 -1.37 14.07 -14.04
C ALA A 223 -1.13 14.48 -15.51
N ARG A 224 -2.08 14.21 -16.42
CA ARG A 224 -2.04 14.68 -17.81
C ARG A 224 -2.13 16.19 -17.92
N GLY A 225 -2.91 16.83 -17.03
CA GLY A 225 -3.06 18.28 -16.99
C GLY A 225 -1.84 19.00 -16.41
N VAL A 226 -0.94 18.29 -15.72
CA VAL A 226 0.24 18.90 -15.10
C VAL A 226 1.36 19.02 -16.11
N SER A 227 1.76 20.28 -16.40
CA SER A 227 3.00 20.57 -17.12
C SER A 227 4.02 21.17 -16.15
N VAL A 228 5.13 20.48 -15.95
CA VAL A 228 6.22 20.95 -15.10
C VAL A 228 7.18 21.80 -15.92
N LEU A 229 7.23 23.10 -15.63
CA LEU A 229 8.11 24.09 -16.29
C LEU A 229 7.96 24.17 -17.83
N GLY A 230 6.82 23.73 -18.38
CA GLY A 230 6.61 23.70 -19.84
C GLY A 230 7.42 22.63 -20.60
N VAL A 231 8.35 21.95 -19.93
CA VAL A 231 9.28 20.98 -20.52
C VAL A 231 8.72 19.56 -20.43
N ILE A 232 8.18 19.16 -19.29
CA ILE A 232 7.64 17.81 -19.10
C ILE A 232 6.12 17.86 -19.34
N ARG A 233 5.71 17.50 -20.54
CA ARG A 233 4.27 17.48 -20.94
C ARG A 233 3.57 16.14 -20.70
N ARG A 234 4.31 15.07 -20.37
CA ARG A 234 3.78 13.71 -20.18
C ARG A 234 4.11 13.18 -18.78
N PHE A 235 3.70 13.93 -17.77
CA PHE A 235 3.94 13.51 -16.38
C PHE A 235 3.15 12.25 -16.01
N GLU A 236 2.09 11.94 -16.76
CA GLU A 236 1.29 10.72 -16.58
C GLU A 236 2.11 9.43 -16.67
N ALA A 237 3.11 9.36 -17.56
CA ALA A 237 3.96 8.18 -17.71
C ALA A 237 4.77 7.90 -16.44
N LEU A 238 5.27 8.95 -15.79
CA LEU A 238 6.00 8.85 -14.52
C LEU A 238 5.07 8.42 -13.38
N VAL A 239 3.85 8.95 -13.35
CA VAL A 239 2.82 8.56 -12.37
C VAL A 239 2.41 7.10 -12.57
N ASN A 240 2.25 6.65 -13.82
CA ASN A 240 1.97 5.25 -14.12
C ASN A 240 3.09 4.33 -13.62
N GLY A 241 4.35 4.72 -13.81
CA GLY A 241 5.50 4.03 -13.24
C GLY A 241 5.45 3.99 -11.72
N ALA A 242 5.09 5.09 -11.06
CA ALA A 242 4.95 5.16 -9.61
C ALA A 242 3.81 4.25 -9.09
N LEU A 243 2.67 4.21 -9.78
CA LEU A 243 1.56 3.30 -9.45
C LEU A 243 1.98 1.84 -9.59
N LEU A 244 2.71 1.49 -10.66
CA LEU A 244 3.25 0.15 -10.86
C LEU A 244 4.21 -0.25 -9.74
N MET A 245 5.12 0.66 -9.35
CA MET A 245 6.05 0.44 -8.23
C MET A 245 5.31 0.24 -6.91
N SER A 246 4.27 1.03 -6.65
CA SER A 246 3.41 0.89 -5.47
C SER A 246 2.68 -0.46 -5.46
N GLY A 247 2.15 -0.87 -6.61
CA GLY A 247 1.51 -2.18 -6.77
C GLY A 247 2.47 -3.35 -6.59
N PHE A 248 3.68 -3.25 -7.14
CA PHE A 248 4.75 -4.22 -6.92
C PHE A 248 5.10 -4.36 -5.42
N CYS A 249 5.23 -3.24 -4.70
CA CYS A 249 5.47 -3.27 -3.25
C CYS A 249 4.31 -3.92 -2.49
N LEU A 250 3.06 -3.62 -2.87
CA LEU A 250 1.88 -4.21 -2.26
C LEU A 250 1.82 -5.72 -2.50
N CYS A 251 2.01 -6.18 -3.74
CA CYS A 251 2.07 -7.60 -4.09
C CYS A 251 3.19 -8.31 -3.33
N THR A 252 4.39 -7.71 -3.27
CA THR A 252 5.54 -8.30 -2.57
C THR A 252 5.27 -8.43 -1.08
N LEU A 253 4.64 -7.42 -0.45
CA LEU A 253 4.27 -7.45 0.96
C LEU A 253 3.26 -8.56 1.25
N LEU A 254 2.19 -8.67 0.44
CA LEU A 254 1.15 -9.68 0.58
C LEU A 254 1.69 -11.10 0.38
N LEU A 255 2.52 -11.31 -0.65
CA LEU A 255 3.13 -12.60 -0.93
C LEU A 255 4.16 -12.98 0.14
N SER A 256 4.95 -12.04 0.66
CA SER A 256 5.87 -12.30 1.77
C SER A 256 5.13 -12.74 3.02
N ALA A 257 4.01 -12.08 3.35
CA ALA A 257 3.16 -12.47 4.46
C ALA A 257 2.54 -13.85 4.26
N ALA A 258 2.08 -14.17 3.05
CA ALA A 258 1.53 -15.48 2.71
C ALA A 258 2.57 -16.61 2.82
N LEU A 259 3.79 -16.37 2.33
CA LEU A 259 4.90 -17.31 2.43
C LEU A 259 5.31 -17.59 3.89
N GLU A 260 5.30 -16.55 4.74
CA GLU A 260 5.56 -16.77 6.17
C GLU A 260 4.50 -17.63 6.86
N LEU A 261 3.23 -17.35 6.59
CA LEU A 261 2.15 -18.17 7.13
C LEU A 261 2.24 -19.63 6.66
N TRP A 262 2.59 -19.83 5.40
CA TRP A 262 2.78 -21.16 4.82
C TRP A 262 3.95 -21.89 5.47
N THR A 263 5.11 -21.24 5.59
CA THR A 263 6.31 -21.84 6.19
C THR A 263 6.15 -22.10 7.69
N ALA A 264 5.43 -21.25 8.42
CA ALA A 264 5.11 -21.45 9.83
C ALA A 264 4.26 -22.69 10.05
N ARG A 265 3.33 -23.01 9.13
CA ARG A 265 2.51 -24.22 9.19
C ARG A 265 3.32 -25.48 8.93
N LEU A 266 4.20 -25.47 7.92
CA LEU A 266 5.01 -26.64 7.55
C LEU A 266 6.08 -26.98 8.61
N ASN A 267 6.52 -26.00 9.40
CA ASN A 267 7.62 -26.20 10.36
C ASN A 267 7.30 -25.65 11.76
N PRO A 268 6.34 -26.23 12.49
CA PRO A 268 5.91 -25.73 13.80
C PRO A 268 7.02 -25.79 14.86
N LYS A 269 8.05 -26.64 14.68
CA LYS A 269 9.22 -26.75 15.58
C LYS A 269 10.16 -25.54 15.46
N ARG A 270 10.17 -24.84 14.33
CA ARG A 270 11.04 -23.67 14.09
C ARG A 270 10.60 -22.46 14.92
N ASP A 271 9.32 -22.38 15.22
CA ASP A 271 8.74 -21.27 16.01
C ASP A 271 9.02 -21.42 17.51
N LYS A 272 9.11 -22.67 18.01
CA LYS A 272 9.43 -22.96 19.42
C LYS A 272 10.89 -22.64 19.80
N ASN A 273 11.81 -22.68 18.84
CA ASN A 273 13.24 -22.44 19.04
C ASN A 273 13.68 -20.99 18.77
N ARG A 274 12.76 -20.06 18.52
CA ARG A 274 13.11 -18.63 18.47
C ARG A 274 13.50 -18.16 19.87
N PRO A 275 14.74 -17.68 20.09
CA PRO A 275 15.15 -17.21 21.40
C PRO A 275 14.24 -16.06 21.83
N ARG A 276 13.48 -16.26 22.90
CA ARG A 276 12.73 -15.19 23.57
C ARG A 276 13.76 -14.23 24.12
N LYS A 277 13.93 -13.06 23.49
CA LYS A 277 14.69 -11.99 24.11
C LYS A 277 13.95 -11.61 25.40
N LYS A 278 14.56 -11.89 26.55
CA LYS A 278 14.13 -11.32 27.82
C LYS A 278 14.27 -9.79 27.68
N VAL A 279 13.18 -9.07 27.79
CA VAL A 279 13.14 -7.61 27.89
C VAL A 279 13.55 -7.22 29.30
#